data_54ca0557c848404150bcf2e8737859cf
#
_entry.id   54ca0557c848404150bcf2e8737859cf
#
_cell.length_a   1.000
_cell.length_b   1.000
_cell.length_c   1.000
_cell.angle_alpha   90.00
_cell.angle_beta   90.00
_cell.angle_gamma   90.00
#
_symmetry.space_group_name_H-M   'P 1'
#
loop_
_entity.id
_entity.type
_entity.pdbx_description
1 polymer ?
#
loop_
_entity_poly.entity_id
_entity_poly.type
_entity_poly.pdbx_seq_one_letter_code
_entity_poly.pdbx_strand_id
1 'polypeptide(L)'
;MKNEAPSLPDLLASLARQTRQPDEIVVVDGGSQDGTVALLECWRDRLPLRIIVMPGATIAEGRNRAIAEARGEIVAVTDGGVVLEPDWLERLVAPFEGDEAPDVVSGFFVADPRSPVELALAVTTLPDAGEIDPARFLPSSRSVAFRRSLFLAGLRYPEWLDYCEDVVFDLRLQRAGARFRFEPRAIVRYRPRPTLTAFALQYFRYARGDGKAGLFAARHAVRFATYCVFLPLVVWLRRWWLFLLAGLGAAAYLRRPYRRLWRRRADFPLGWTARAAVLIPLVRLIGDGAKLAGYPVGLLWRARRYGLRRTWRSIPERLPPPPGV
;
A
#
# COMPACT_ATOMS: atom_id res chain seq x y z
N MET A 1 -12.75 1.00 6.76
CA MET A 1 -12.69 -0.46 6.49
C MET A 1 -13.98 -0.97 5.85
N LYS A 2 -13.97 -2.18 5.30
CA LYS A 2 -15.19 -2.82 4.77
C LYS A 2 -14.99 -4.33 4.70
N ASN A 3 -15.89 -5.11 5.32
CA ASN A 3 -15.85 -6.57 5.38
C ASN A 3 -14.52 -7.11 5.91
N GLU A 4 -14.16 -6.70 7.12
CA GLU A 4 -12.90 -7.04 7.80
C GLU A 4 -13.12 -7.95 9.03
N ALA A 5 -14.33 -8.52 9.21
CA ALA A 5 -14.62 -9.37 10.35
C ALA A 5 -13.59 -10.49 10.60
N PRO A 6 -12.98 -11.13 9.58
CA PRO A 6 -11.99 -12.18 9.80
C PRO A 6 -10.63 -11.67 10.35
N SER A 7 -10.25 -10.44 10.08
CA SER A 7 -8.96 -9.85 10.46
C SER A 7 -9.06 -8.87 11.64
N LEU A 8 -10.25 -8.35 11.88
CA LEU A 8 -10.52 -7.32 12.87
C LEU A 8 -10.18 -7.69 14.31
N PRO A 9 -10.44 -8.92 14.81
CA PRO A 9 -10.08 -9.31 16.17
C PRO A 9 -8.58 -9.18 16.46
N ASP A 10 -7.72 -9.56 15.52
CA ASP A 10 -6.28 -9.48 15.67
C ASP A 10 -5.81 -8.00 15.74
N LEU A 11 -6.39 -7.12 14.91
CA LEU A 11 -6.12 -5.68 14.95
C LEU A 11 -6.53 -5.08 16.30
N LEU A 12 -7.78 -5.31 16.74
CA LEU A 12 -8.30 -4.73 17.98
C LEU A 12 -7.51 -5.23 19.20
N ALA A 13 -7.17 -6.52 19.24
CA ALA A 13 -6.31 -7.06 20.28
C ALA A 13 -4.91 -6.45 20.26
N SER A 14 -4.34 -6.13 19.08
CA SER A 14 -3.04 -5.47 18.98
C SER A 14 -3.10 -3.99 19.41
N LEU A 15 -4.19 -3.29 19.14
CA LEU A 15 -4.45 -1.93 19.64
C LEU A 15 -4.54 -1.91 21.17
N ALA A 16 -5.26 -2.85 21.77
CA ALA A 16 -5.40 -2.93 23.23
C ALA A 16 -4.07 -3.24 23.95
N ARG A 17 -3.09 -3.82 23.25
CA ARG A 17 -1.77 -4.15 23.81
C ARG A 17 -0.67 -3.11 23.51
N GLN A 18 -1.02 -1.95 22.93
CA GLN A 18 -0.03 -0.92 22.67
C GLN A 18 0.59 -0.40 23.97
N THR A 19 1.92 -0.19 23.98
CA THR A 19 2.65 0.43 25.11
C THR A 19 2.22 1.88 25.34
N ARG A 20 1.92 2.61 24.25
CA ARG A 20 1.26 3.90 24.26
C ARG A 20 -0.18 3.72 23.79
N GLN A 21 -1.14 3.95 24.66
CA GLN A 21 -2.55 3.88 24.30
C GLN A 21 -2.96 5.09 23.47
N PRO A 22 -3.79 4.92 22.43
CA PRO A 22 -4.36 6.05 21.69
C PRO A 22 -5.42 6.76 22.54
N ASP A 23 -5.47 8.09 22.45
CA ASP A 23 -6.50 8.90 23.12
C ASP A 23 -7.89 8.67 22.51
N GLU A 24 -7.95 8.38 21.22
CA GLU A 24 -9.16 8.03 20.47
C GLU A 24 -8.82 7.14 19.28
N ILE A 25 -9.78 6.33 18.87
CA ILE A 25 -9.71 5.51 17.67
C ILE A 25 -10.96 5.77 16.82
N VAL A 26 -10.79 6.43 15.69
CA VAL A 26 -11.90 6.71 14.77
C VAL A 26 -11.93 5.69 13.64
N VAL A 27 -13.00 4.94 13.55
CA VAL A 27 -13.22 3.91 12.53
C VAL A 27 -14.37 4.32 11.62
N VAL A 28 -14.12 4.36 10.31
CA VAL A 28 -15.16 4.50 9.30
C VAL A 28 -15.40 3.17 8.60
N ASP A 29 -16.63 2.67 8.71
CA ASP A 29 -17.09 1.46 8.04
C ASP A 29 -17.81 1.81 6.73
N GLY A 30 -17.35 1.27 5.61
CA GLY A 30 -17.89 1.50 4.26
C GLY A 30 -19.18 0.72 3.94
N GLY A 31 -19.93 0.28 4.94
CA GLY A 31 -21.14 -0.53 4.78
C GLY A 31 -20.82 -2.03 4.72
N SER A 32 -20.15 -2.53 5.76
CA SER A 32 -19.88 -3.97 5.92
C SER A 32 -21.15 -4.79 6.13
N GLN A 33 -21.14 -6.04 5.65
CA GLN A 33 -22.26 -6.99 5.76
C GLN A 33 -21.85 -8.32 6.42
N ASP A 34 -20.62 -8.40 6.95
CA ASP A 34 -19.98 -9.61 7.49
C ASP A 34 -19.84 -9.62 9.01
N GLY A 35 -20.52 -8.71 9.73
CA GLY A 35 -20.42 -8.59 11.18
C GLY A 35 -19.29 -7.66 11.67
N THR A 36 -18.55 -6.99 10.77
CA THR A 36 -17.47 -6.06 11.13
C THR A 36 -17.94 -5.01 12.17
N VAL A 37 -19.11 -4.37 11.94
CA VAL A 37 -19.63 -3.32 12.85
C VAL A 37 -19.96 -3.90 14.22
N ALA A 38 -20.62 -5.07 14.27
CA ALA A 38 -20.95 -5.73 15.53
C ALA A 38 -19.69 -6.06 16.36
N LEU A 39 -18.62 -6.53 15.70
CA LEU A 39 -17.33 -6.77 16.37
C LEU A 39 -16.72 -5.47 16.92
N LEU A 40 -16.78 -4.36 16.19
CA LEU A 40 -16.29 -3.06 16.69
C LEU A 40 -17.08 -2.62 17.92
N GLU A 41 -18.41 -2.77 17.92
CA GLU A 41 -19.26 -2.41 19.06
C GLU A 41 -18.89 -3.22 20.33
N CYS A 42 -18.56 -4.50 20.21
CA CYS A 42 -18.14 -5.34 21.32
C CYS A 42 -16.81 -4.90 21.98
N TRP A 43 -16.05 -4.02 21.33
CA TRP A 43 -14.76 -3.53 21.84
C TRP A 43 -14.82 -2.12 22.42
N ARG A 44 -15.97 -1.45 22.40
CA ARG A 44 -16.12 -0.07 22.92
C ARG A 44 -15.74 0.11 24.39
N ASP A 45 -15.97 -0.91 25.21
CA ASP A 45 -15.62 -0.86 26.63
C ASP A 45 -14.11 -1.08 26.88
N ARG A 46 -13.37 -1.54 25.86
CA ARG A 46 -11.95 -1.86 25.96
C ARG A 46 -11.05 -0.87 25.24
N LEU A 47 -11.57 -0.16 24.25
CA LEU A 47 -10.86 0.79 23.40
C LEU A 47 -11.69 2.05 23.20
N PRO A 48 -11.08 3.23 23.14
CA PRO A 48 -11.78 4.50 22.91
C PRO A 48 -12.25 4.63 21.46
N LEU A 49 -13.16 3.73 21.05
CA LEU A 49 -13.66 3.59 19.70
C LEU A 49 -14.79 4.57 19.39
N ARG A 50 -14.63 5.31 18.31
CA ARG A 50 -15.69 6.06 17.65
C ARG A 50 -15.96 5.44 16.28
N ILE A 51 -17.13 4.85 16.11
CA ILE A 51 -17.53 4.12 14.93
C ILE A 51 -18.48 4.98 14.09
N ILE A 52 -18.18 5.13 12.81
CA ILE A 52 -18.97 5.87 11.84
C ILE A 52 -19.30 4.91 10.68
N VAL A 53 -20.56 4.68 10.44
CA VAL A 53 -21.01 3.87 9.30
C VAL A 53 -21.33 4.79 8.13
N MET A 54 -20.62 4.60 7.00
CA MET A 54 -20.74 5.41 5.79
C MET A 54 -20.87 4.48 4.56
N PRO A 55 -22.05 3.92 4.30
CA PRO A 55 -22.25 2.95 3.24
C PRO A 55 -21.82 3.49 1.88
N GLY A 56 -21.07 2.67 1.13
CA GLY A 56 -20.57 3.03 -0.20
C GLY A 56 -19.30 3.89 -0.20
N ALA A 57 -18.80 4.32 0.97
CA ALA A 57 -17.58 5.11 1.03
C ALA A 57 -16.39 4.35 0.43
N THR A 58 -15.60 5.05 -0.38
CA THR A 58 -14.29 4.61 -0.83
C THR A 58 -13.28 4.64 0.32
N ILE A 59 -12.11 4.05 0.11
CA ILE A 59 -11.01 4.08 1.10
C ILE A 59 -10.61 5.53 1.41
N ALA A 60 -10.49 6.38 0.39
CA ALA A 60 -10.10 7.79 0.55
C ALA A 60 -11.17 8.61 1.31
N GLU A 61 -12.44 8.45 0.96
CA GLU A 61 -13.55 9.11 1.66
C GLU A 61 -13.62 8.68 3.12
N GLY A 62 -13.49 7.37 3.39
CA GLY A 62 -13.47 6.83 4.75
C GLY A 62 -12.32 7.39 5.58
N ARG A 63 -11.08 7.44 5.04
CA ARG A 63 -9.93 8.04 5.72
C ARG A 63 -10.11 9.54 5.95
N ASN A 64 -10.53 10.27 4.93
CA ASN A 64 -10.79 11.71 5.06
C ASN A 64 -11.85 12.00 6.14
N ARG A 65 -12.91 11.19 6.20
CA ARG A 65 -13.95 11.31 7.23
C ARG A 65 -13.37 10.99 8.61
N ALA A 66 -12.62 9.92 8.77
CA ALA A 66 -12.01 9.56 10.04
C ALA A 66 -11.08 10.67 10.57
N ILE A 67 -10.23 11.25 9.71
CA ILE A 67 -9.31 12.32 10.09
C ILE A 67 -10.06 13.62 10.42
N ALA A 68 -11.13 13.93 9.70
CA ALA A 68 -11.96 15.10 9.97
C ALA A 68 -12.62 15.02 11.36
N GLU A 69 -13.03 13.83 11.79
CA GLU A 69 -13.64 13.57 13.09
C GLU A 69 -12.63 13.40 14.23
N ALA A 70 -11.36 13.13 13.91
CA ALA A 70 -10.30 13.03 14.90
C ALA A 70 -10.05 14.40 15.57
N ARG A 71 -9.68 14.37 16.86
CA ARG A 71 -9.43 15.56 17.70
C ARG A 71 -7.95 15.73 18.01
N GLY A 72 -7.20 14.63 18.04
CA GLY A 72 -5.78 14.62 18.34
C GLY A 72 -4.95 15.51 17.40
N GLU A 73 -3.85 16.07 17.90
CA GLU A 73 -2.89 16.84 17.11
C GLU A 73 -2.16 15.96 16.11
N ILE A 74 -1.80 14.73 16.51
CA ILE A 74 -1.14 13.73 15.68
C ILE A 74 -2.16 12.67 15.31
N VAL A 75 -2.24 12.37 14.02
CA VAL A 75 -3.09 11.32 13.47
C VAL A 75 -2.21 10.16 13.02
N ALA A 76 -2.36 9.01 13.68
CA ALA A 76 -1.78 7.75 13.24
C ALA A 76 -2.80 6.97 12.40
N VAL A 77 -2.39 6.51 11.21
CA VAL A 77 -3.26 5.78 10.27
C VAL A 77 -2.79 4.35 10.14
N THR A 78 -3.73 3.42 10.18
CA THR A 78 -3.53 2.01 9.89
C THR A 78 -4.70 1.41 9.13
N ASP A 79 -4.53 0.21 8.56
CA ASP A 79 -5.56 -0.50 7.78
C ASP A 79 -6.25 -1.58 8.64
N GLY A 80 -7.45 -2.04 8.24
CA GLY A 80 -8.24 -3.04 8.97
C GLY A 80 -7.62 -4.45 9.01
N GLY A 81 -6.83 -4.80 8.01
CA GLY A 81 -6.26 -6.15 7.84
C GLY A 81 -4.81 -6.31 8.30
N VAL A 82 -4.40 -5.62 9.37
CA VAL A 82 -3.04 -5.66 9.91
C VAL A 82 -3.02 -6.00 11.39
N VAL A 83 -1.85 -6.39 11.89
CA VAL A 83 -1.53 -6.56 13.33
C VAL A 83 -0.39 -5.61 13.68
N LEU A 84 -0.56 -4.83 14.72
CA LEU A 84 0.41 -3.84 15.16
C LEU A 84 1.42 -4.48 16.12
N GLU A 85 2.71 -4.15 16.00
CA GLU A 85 3.67 -4.48 17.05
C GLU A 85 3.35 -3.72 18.34
N PRO A 86 3.66 -4.25 19.53
CA PRO A 86 3.23 -3.66 20.80
C PRO A 86 3.68 -2.21 21.01
N ASP A 87 4.80 -1.80 20.46
CA ASP A 87 5.39 -0.47 20.56
C ASP A 87 5.18 0.39 19.29
N TRP A 88 4.30 -0.05 18.38
CA TRP A 88 4.08 0.62 17.10
C TRP A 88 3.67 2.08 17.25
N LEU A 89 2.65 2.37 18.07
CA LEU A 89 2.14 3.73 18.23
C LEU A 89 3.15 4.63 18.94
N GLU A 90 3.81 4.13 19.99
CA GLU A 90 4.86 4.85 20.71
C GLU A 90 5.98 5.26 19.77
N ARG A 91 6.52 4.32 18.97
CA ARG A 91 7.61 4.60 18.01
C ARG A 91 7.17 5.53 16.90
N LEU A 92 5.93 5.41 16.45
CA LEU A 92 5.41 6.26 15.38
C LEU A 92 5.21 7.71 15.83
N VAL A 93 4.88 7.93 17.11
CA VAL A 93 4.53 9.25 17.65
C VAL A 93 5.73 9.93 18.34
N ALA A 94 6.64 9.20 18.97
CA ALA A 94 7.80 9.76 19.67
C ALA A 94 8.61 10.80 18.85
N PRO A 95 8.81 10.65 17.53
CA PRO A 95 9.53 11.66 16.75
C PRO A 95 8.89 13.06 16.73
N PHE A 96 7.60 13.18 17.01
CA PHE A 96 6.92 14.49 17.04
C PHE A 96 7.17 15.30 18.33
N GLU A 97 7.77 14.68 19.34
CA GLU A 97 8.04 15.29 20.65
C GLU A 97 9.42 15.96 20.72
N GLY A 98 10.28 15.84 19.68
CA GLY A 98 11.64 16.41 19.65
C GLY A 98 11.72 17.80 19.03
N ASP A 99 12.84 18.48 19.23
CA ASP A 99 13.09 19.85 18.74
C ASP A 99 13.03 19.98 17.21
N GLU A 100 13.48 18.93 16.49
CA GLU A 100 13.39 18.85 15.03
C GLU A 100 12.22 17.97 14.58
N ALA A 101 11.06 18.12 15.24
CA ALA A 101 9.90 17.30 14.98
C ALA A 101 9.49 17.33 13.50
N PRO A 102 9.27 16.15 12.87
CA PRO A 102 8.80 16.07 11.50
C PRO A 102 7.31 16.44 11.41
N ASP A 103 6.83 16.60 10.20
CA ASP A 103 5.42 16.76 9.91
C ASP A 103 4.74 15.42 9.64
N VAL A 104 5.51 14.44 9.16
CA VAL A 104 5.08 13.08 8.81
C VAL A 104 6.11 12.05 9.29
N VAL A 105 5.65 11.02 9.98
CA VAL A 105 6.48 9.84 10.35
C VAL A 105 6.00 8.65 9.57
N SER A 106 6.91 8.07 8.78
CA SER A 106 6.68 6.87 7.99
C SER A 106 7.11 5.66 8.79
N GLY A 107 6.18 4.83 9.26
CA GLY A 107 6.50 3.52 9.81
C GLY A 107 6.78 2.50 8.71
N PHE A 108 6.92 1.24 9.12
CA PHE A 108 7.23 0.14 8.21
C PHE A 108 6.19 -0.99 8.32
N PHE A 109 6.18 -1.85 7.32
CA PHE A 109 5.29 -3.00 7.32
C PHE A 109 6.01 -4.24 6.84
N VAL A 110 5.74 -5.36 7.51
CA VAL A 110 6.32 -6.66 7.19
C VAL A 110 5.22 -7.67 6.86
N ALA A 111 5.55 -8.61 5.99
CA ALA A 111 4.62 -9.68 5.68
C ALA A 111 4.62 -10.73 6.78
N ASP A 112 3.42 -11.25 7.08
CA ASP A 112 3.15 -12.43 7.91
C ASP A 112 2.57 -13.55 7.00
N PRO A 113 3.39 -14.24 6.20
CA PRO A 113 2.91 -15.24 5.27
C PRO A 113 2.51 -16.53 6.01
N ARG A 114 1.34 -17.07 5.65
CA ARG A 114 0.76 -18.31 6.22
C ARG A 114 0.70 -19.44 5.18
N SER A 115 1.37 -19.28 4.04
CA SER A 115 1.48 -20.29 2.99
C SER A 115 2.69 -20.06 2.08
N PRO A 116 3.13 -21.07 1.30
CA PRO A 116 4.21 -20.89 0.32
C PRO A 116 3.91 -19.83 -0.76
N VAL A 117 2.64 -19.66 -1.14
CA VAL A 117 2.20 -18.60 -2.07
C VAL A 117 2.39 -17.24 -1.44
N GLU A 118 1.92 -17.05 -0.22
CA GLU A 118 2.07 -15.80 0.50
C GLU A 118 3.56 -15.46 0.75
N LEU A 119 4.40 -16.46 1.05
CA LEU A 119 5.84 -16.28 1.18
C LEU A 119 6.47 -15.82 -0.15
N ALA A 120 6.12 -16.46 -1.26
CA ALA A 120 6.59 -16.05 -2.60
C ALA A 120 6.17 -14.61 -2.93
N LEU A 121 4.93 -14.23 -2.61
CA LEU A 121 4.42 -12.88 -2.76
C LEU A 121 5.20 -11.88 -1.89
N ALA A 122 5.41 -12.20 -0.61
CA ALA A 122 6.14 -11.36 0.33
C ALA A 122 7.54 -11.01 -0.18
N VAL A 123 8.36 -12.03 -0.45
CA VAL A 123 9.76 -11.83 -0.88
C VAL A 123 9.87 -11.19 -2.27
N THR A 124 8.83 -11.35 -3.11
CA THR A 124 8.82 -10.77 -4.46
C THR A 124 8.42 -9.30 -4.45
N THR A 125 7.50 -8.89 -3.59
CA THR A 125 6.84 -7.59 -3.68
C THR A 125 7.27 -6.58 -2.63
N LEU A 126 7.76 -7.06 -1.48
CA LEU A 126 8.14 -6.18 -0.37
C LEU A 126 9.65 -6.07 -0.21
N PRO A 127 10.16 -4.85 -0.04
CA PRO A 127 11.55 -4.66 0.34
C PRO A 127 11.77 -5.05 1.81
N ASP A 128 12.99 -5.48 2.15
CA ASP A 128 13.44 -5.49 3.54
C ASP A 128 13.76 -4.07 4.00
N ALA A 129 13.66 -3.77 5.29
CA ALA A 129 13.91 -2.42 5.83
C ALA A 129 15.29 -1.87 5.43
N GLY A 130 16.32 -2.72 5.42
CA GLY A 130 17.68 -2.33 4.99
C GLY A 130 17.85 -2.08 3.47
N GLU A 131 16.80 -2.26 2.67
CA GLU A 131 16.79 -1.91 1.24
C GLU A 131 16.11 -0.56 0.98
N ILE A 132 15.59 0.08 2.02
CA ILE A 132 14.89 1.37 1.96
C ILE A 132 15.91 2.50 2.02
N ASP A 133 15.76 3.46 1.11
CA ASP A 133 16.39 4.77 1.23
C ASP A 133 15.47 5.67 2.08
N PRO A 134 15.84 6.02 3.32
CA PRO A 134 14.98 6.80 4.21
C PRO A 134 14.56 8.15 3.63
N ALA A 135 15.42 8.77 2.80
CA ALA A 135 15.16 10.08 2.20
C ALA A 135 14.10 10.03 1.08
N ARG A 136 13.83 8.84 0.54
CA ARG A 136 12.92 8.63 -0.60
C ARG A 136 11.74 7.73 -0.28
N PHE A 137 11.66 7.25 0.96
CA PHE A 137 10.60 6.35 1.36
C PHE A 137 9.27 7.10 1.49
N LEU A 138 8.28 6.66 0.76
CA LEU A 138 6.89 7.08 0.95
C LEU A 138 6.19 6.06 1.85
N PRO A 139 5.48 6.51 2.88
CA PRO A 139 4.74 5.60 3.76
C PRO A 139 3.64 4.86 3.01
N SER A 140 3.18 3.78 3.60
CA SER A 140 1.87 3.23 3.30
C SER A 140 0.92 3.66 4.40
N SER A 141 -0.34 3.91 4.08
CA SER A 141 -1.37 4.17 5.10
C SER A 141 -1.64 3.00 6.05
N ARG A 142 -0.82 1.94 5.99
CA ARG A 142 -0.78 0.88 7.01
C ARG A 142 0.00 1.30 8.25
N SER A 143 0.99 2.19 8.09
CA SER A 143 1.84 2.65 9.19
C SER A 143 2.39 4.04 8.87
N VAL A 144 1.61 5.06 9.19
CA VAL A 144 1.99 6.47 9.01
C VAL A 144 1.35 7.31 10.11
N ALA A 145 2.08 8.32 10.60
CA ALA A 145 1.49 9.39 11.40
C ALA A 145 1.85 10.75 10.83
N PHE A 146 1.00 11.73 11.03
CA PHE A 146 1.21 13.09 10.56
C PHE A 146 0.48 14.10 11.45
N ARG A 147 0.93 15.36 11.40
CA ARG A 147 0.25 16.47 12.07
C ARG A 147 -1.11 16.71 11.42
N ARG A 148 -2.16 16.69 12.24
CA ARG A 148 -3.54 16.95 11.77
C ARG A 148 -3.69 18.31 11.11
N SER A 149 -2.86 19.30 11.47
CA SER A 149 -2.83 20.62 10.83
C SER A 149 -2.63 20.55 9.31
N LEU A 150 -1.88 19.57 8.78
CA LEU A 150 -1.73 19.37 7.34
C LEU A 150 -3.07 19.04 6.67
N PHE A 151 -3.87 18.20 7.30
CA PHE A 151 -5.22 17.89 6.81
C PHE A 151 -6.17 19.10 6.89
N LEU A 152 -6.09 19.88 7.96
CA LEU A 152 -6.88 21.10 8.14
C LEU A 152 -6.48 22.19 7.14
N ALA A 153 -5.21 22.22 6.73
CA ALA A 153 -4.71 23.07 5.65
C ALA A 153 -5.16 22.62 4.22
N GLY A 154 -6.00 21.58 4.13
CA GLY A 154 -6.58 21.11 2.88
C GLY A 154 -5.88 19.94 2.22
N LEU A 155 -4.79 19.43 2.78
CA LEU A 155 -4.09 18.25 2.22
C LEU A 155 -4.83 16.96 2.61
N ARG A 156 -5.52 16.37 1.64
CA ARG A 156 -6.44 15.24 1.85
C ARG A 156 -6.12 14.08 0.90
N TYR A 157 -6.58 12.90 1.25
CA TYR A 157 -6.60 11.76 0.35
C TYR A 157 -7.49 12.07 -0.86
N PRO A 158 -7.04 11.81 -2.10
CA PRO A 158 -7.83 12.10 -3.31
C PRO A 158 -9.01 11.13 -3.43
N GLU A 159 -10.23 11.60 -3.23
CA GLU A 159 -11.45 10.77 -3.22
C GLU A 159 -11.79 10.16 -4.59
N TRP A 160 -11.22 10.69 -5.67
CA TRP A 160 -11.39 10.16 -7.03
C TRP A 160 -10.50 8.93 -7.34
N LEU A 161 -9.59 8.55 -6.42
CA LEU A 161 -8.78 7.34 -6.52
C LEU A 161 -9.35 6.25 -5.63
N ASP A 162 -9.54 5.10 -6.24
CA ASP A 162 -9.90 3.86 -5.56
C ASP A 162 -8.67 3.04 -5.15
N TYR A 163 -7.49 3.34 -5.69
CA TYR A 163 -6.18 2.77 -5.36
C TYR A 163 -5.07 3.79 -5.60
N CYS A 164 -3.95 3.68 -4.88
CA CYS A 164 -2.82 4.62 -4.89
C CYS A 164 -3.17 6.01 -4.33
N GLU A 165 -4.26 6.11 -3.58
CA GLU A 165 -4.69 7.34 -2.90
C GLU A 165 -3.68 7.77 -1.83
N ASP A 166 -3.04 6.79 -1.15
CA ASP A 166 -1.97 7.02 -0.18
C ASP A 166 -0.72 7.61 -0.84
N VAL A 167 -0.28 7.03 -1.94
CA VAL A 167 0.89 7.55 -2.69
C VAL A 167 0.67 8.99 -3.15
N VAL A 168 -0.54 9.31 -3.65
CA VAL A 168 -0.83 10.68 -4.08
C VAL A 168 -0.92 11.63 -2.90
N PHE A 169 -1.48 11.21 -1.78
CA PHE A 169 -1.50 11.99 -0.54
C PHE A 169 -0.09 12.34 -0.08
N ASP A 170 0.79 11.35 0.03
CA ASP A 170 2.19 11.54 0.43
C ASP A 170 2.95 12.48 -0.51
N LEU A 171 2.78 12.32 -1.83
CA LEU A 171 3.39 13.21 -2.82
C LEU A 171 2.88 14.65 -2.70
N ARG A 172 1.63 14.85 -2.31
CA ARG A 172 1.07 16.19 -2.03
C ARG A 172 1.66 16.79 -0.77
N LEU A 173 1.80 15.99 0.30
CA LEU A 173 2.49 16.41 1.51
C LEU A 173 3.94 16.83 1.23
N GLN A 174 4.69 16.02 0.47
CA GLN A 174 6.05 16.38 0.06
C GLN A 174 6.10 17.68 -0.76
N ARG A 175 5.16 17.85 -1.69
CA ARG A 175 5.10 19.07 -2.51
C ARG A 175 4.73 20.31 -1.69
N ALA A 176 3.99 20.16 -0.62
CA ALA A 176 3.68 21.22 0.33
C ALA A 176 4.85 21.54 1.28
N GLY A 177 5.98 20.83 1.17
CA GLY A 177 7.18 21.05 1.98
C GLY A 177 7.15 20.31 3.32
N ALA A 178 6.23 19.35 3.53
CA ALA A 178 6.19 18.57 4.76
C ALA A 178 7.48 17.76 4.94
N ARG A 179 8.02 17.78 6.16
CA ARG A 179 9.25 17.04 6.52
C ARG A 179 8.90 15.63 6.92
N PHE A 180 9.46 14.65 6.20
CA PHE A 180 9.26 13.23 6.45
C PHE A 180 10.41 12.64 7.27
N ARG A 181 10.06 11.77 8.22
CA ARG A 181 11.00 10.93 8.96
C ARG A 181 10.60 9.47 8.82
N PHE A 182 11.56 8.61 8.48
CA PHE A 182 11.35 7.17 8.43
C PHE A 182 11.69 6.53 9.79
N GLU A 183 10.73 5.84 10.41
CA GLU A 183 10.90 5.05 11.63
C GLU A 183 10.66 3.56 11.33
N PRO A 184 11.71 2.83 10.95
CA PRO A 184 11.59 1.43 10.52
C PRO A 184 11.14 0.47 11.62
N ARG A 185 11.18 0.90 12.89
CA ARG A 185 10.76 0.09 14.05
C ARG A 185 9.27 0.23 14.36
N ALA A 186 8.58 1.23 13.82
CA ALA A 186 7.12 1.33 13.91
C ALA A 186 6.48 0.33 12.93
N ILE A 187 6.43 -0.95 13.33
CA ILE A 187 6.11 -2.08 12.45
C ILE A 187 4.65 -2.48 12.55
N VAL A 188 4.03 -2.69 11.39
CA VAL A 188 2.79 -3.45 11.27
C VAL A 188 3.02 -4.73 10.48
N ARG A 189 2.34 -5.80 10.88
CA ARG A 189 2.32 -7.08 10.18
C ARG A 189 1.07 -7.16 9.32
N TYR A 190 1.21 -7.55 8.07
CA TYR A 190 0.07 -7.76 7.21
C TYR A 190 0.18 -9.10 6.47
N ARG A 191 -0.95 -9.72 6.23
CA ARG A 191 -1.01 -10.97 5.49
C ARG A 191 -1.07 -10.69 3.98
N PRO A 192 -0.12 -11.22 3.16
CA PRO A 192 -0.21 -11.16 1.71
C PRO A 192 -1.48 -11.82 1.18
N ARG A 193 -1.85 -11.55 -0.07
CA ARG A 193 -3.02 -12.18 -0.70
C ARG A 193 -2.86 -13.70 -0.72
N PRO A 194 -3.91 -14.47 -0.36
CA PRO A 194 -3.79 -15.93 -0.21
C PRO A 194 -3.67 -16.67 -1.53
N THR A 195 -4.04 -16.03 -2.66
CA THR A 195 -4.02 -16.67 -3.99
C THR A 195 -3.38 -15.78 -5.05
N LEU A 196 -2.85 -16.41 -6.11
CA LEU A 196 -2.28 -15.69 -7.25
C LEU A 196 -3.33 -14.87 -8.00
N THR A 197 -4.60 -15.32 -8.04
CA THR A 197 -5.70 -14.57 -8.65
C THR A 197 -6.00 -13.29 -7.87
N ALA A 198 -6.11 -13.36 -6.54
CA ALA A 198 -6.32 -12.18 -5.70
C ALA A 198 -5.15 -11.20 -5.80
N PHE A 199 -3.92 -11.71 -5.90
CA PHE A 199 -2.72 -10.92 -6.16
C PHE A 199 -2.77 -10.24 -7.54
N ALA A 200 -3.11 -10.97 -8.61
CA ALA A 200 -3.23 -10.41 -9.96
C ALA A 200 -4.24 -9.26 -9.99
N LEU A 201 -5.42 -9.46 -9.37
CA LEU A 201 -6.45 -8.42 -9.27
C LEU A 201 -5.96 -7.19 -8.49
N GLN A 202 -5.23 -7.38 -7.38
CA GLN A 202 -4.64 -6.30 -6.61
C GLN A 202 -3.66 -5.48 -7.45
N TYR A 203 -2.77 -6.14 -8.18
CA TYR A 203 -1.76 -5.47 -9.00
C TYR A 203 -2.32 -4.80 -10.25
N PHE A 204 -3.38 -5.38 -10.83
CA PHE A 204 -4.19 -4.72 -11.87
C PHE A 204 -4.78 -3.40 -11.34
N ARG A 205 -5.39 -3.45 -10.15
CA ARG A 205 -6.02 -2.27 -9.52
C ARG A 205 -5.00 -1.20 -9.17
N TYR A 206 -3.83 -1.58 -8.64
CA TYR A 206 -2.72 -0.64 -8.38
C TYR A 206 -2.26 0.04 -9.67
N ALA A 207 -2.00 -0.72 -10.74
CA ALA A 207 -1.57 -0.14 -12.00
C ALA A 207 -2.66 0.72 -12.66
N ARG A 208 -3.95 0.37 -12.48
CA ARG A 208 -5.06 1.23 -12.86
C ARG A 208 -5.04 2.56 -12.10
N GLY A 209 -4.79 2.52 -10.80
CA GLY A 209 -4.58 3.73 -9.97
C GLY A 209 -3.40 4.57 -10.45
N ASP A 210 -2.25 3.94 -10.75
CA ASP A 210 -1.09 4.60 -11.34
C ASP A 210 -1.45 5.32 -12.64
N GLY A 211 -2.20 4.65 -13.53
CA GLY A 211 -2.65 5.22 -14.79
C GLY A 211 -3.62 6.40 -14.62
N LYS A 212 -4.58 6.28 -13.68
CA LYS A 212 -5.51 7.36 -13.32
C LYS A 212 -4.76 8.60 -12.81
N ALA A 213 -3.79 8.40 -11.92
CA ALA A 213 -3.03 9.49 -11.30
C ALA A 213 -1.85 10.00 -12.14
N GLY A 214 -1.42 9.27 -13.15
CA GLY A 214 -0.23 9.58 -13.94
C GLY A 214 1.08 9.29 -13.18
N LEU A 215 1.05 8.27 -12.31
CA LEU A 215 2.19 7.84 -11.54
C LEU A 215 3.08 6.88 -12.34
N PHE A 216 4.37 6.91 -12.04
CA PHE A 216 5.37 5.91 -12.47
C PHE A 216 5.41 5.61 -13.98
N ALA A 217 5.11 6.59 -14.84
CA ALA A 217 5.02 6.41 -16.30
C ALA A 217 6.27 5.74 -16.89
N ALA A 218 7.48 6.14 -16.48
CA ALA A 218 8.73 5.54 -16.95
C ALA A 218 8.85 4.04 -16.58
N ARG A 219 8.42 3.65 -15.36
CA ARG A 219 8.43 2.23 -14.95
C ARG A 219 7.46 1.40 -15.79
N HIS A 220 6.30 1.95 -16.11
CA HIS A 220 5.33 1.29 -16.98
C HIS A 220 5.83 1.24 -18.42
N ALA A 221 6.43 2.31 -18.96
CA ALA A 221 7.02 2.32 -20.31
C ALA A 221 8.12 1.25 -20.48
N VAL A 222 9.03 1.12 -19.50
CA VAL A 222 10.05 0.05 -19.49
C VAL A 222 9.40 -1.33 -19.51
N ARG A 223 8.34 -1.54 -18.74
CA ARG A 223 7.60 -2.81 -18.73
C ARG A 223 6.98 -3.12 -20.08
N PHE A 224 6.30 -2.14 -20.70
CA PHE A 224 5.75 -2.30 -22.05
C PHE A 224 6.86 -2.59 -23.08
N ALA A 225 7.95 -1.83 -23.06
CA ALA A 225 9.09 -2.06 -23.94
C ALA A 225 9.67 -3.48 -23.77
N THR A 226 9.77 -3.96 -22.52
CA THR A 226 10.30 -5.32 -22.27
C THR A 226 9.37 -6.39 -22.79
N TYR A 227 8.10 -6.38 -22.39
CA TYR A 227 7.18 -7.49 -22.68
C TYR A 227 6.53 -7.43 -24.05
N CYS A 228 6.27 -6.23 -24.59
CA CYS A 228 5.57 -6.06 -25.87
C CYS A 228 6.50 -5.80 -27.05
N VAL A 229 7.78 -5.45 -26.81
CA VAL A 229 8.74 -5.19 -27.88
C VAL A 229 9.95 -6.12 -27.78
N PHE A 230 10.73 -6.01 -26.70
CA PHE A 230 12.00 -6.74 -26.58
C PHE A 230 11.83 -8.26 -26.60
N LEU A 231 10.97 -8.83 -25.76
CA LEU A 231 10.78 -10.28 -25.71
C LEU A 231 10.21 -10.85 -27.02
N PRO A 232 9.18 -10.28 -27.68
CA PRO A 232 8.76 -10.69 -29.00
C PRO A 232 9.89 -10.62 -30.05
N LEU A 233 10.71 -9.54 -30.01
CA LEU A 233 11.84 -9.37 -30.92
C LEU A 233 12.92 -10.49 -30.73
N VAL A 234 13.20 -10.84 -29.45
CA VAL A 234 14.11 -11.96 -29.12
C VAL A 234 13.64 -13.27 -29.79
N VAL A 235 12.33 -13.57 -29.66
CA VAL A 235 11.75 -14.78 -30.26
C VAL A 235 11.74 -14.71 -31.77
N TRP A 236 11.46 -13.54 -32.35
CA TRP A 236 11.41 -13.38 -33.83
C TRP A 236 12.77 -13.47 -34.49
N LEU A 237 13.78 -12.74 -33.93
CA LEU A 237 15.13 -12.68 -34.50
C LEU A 237 15.96 -13.96 -34.27
N ARG A 238 15.60 -14.75 -33.25
CA ARG A 238 16.23 -16.05 -32.92
C ARG A 238 17.76 -16.01 -32.78
N ARG A 239 18.33 -14.86 -32.43
CA ARG A 239 19.76 -14.69 -32.19
C ARG A 239 20.15 -15.16 -30.81
N TRP A 240 21.08 -16.08 -30.65
CA TRP A 240 21.47 -16.69 -29.37
C TRP A 240 21.87 -15.65 -28.31
N TRP A 241 22.56 -14.57 -28.70
CA TRP A 241 22.97 -13.49 -27.78
C TRP A 241 21.80 -12.70 -27.25
N LEU A 242 20.69 -12.57 -27.96
CA LEU A 242 19.47 -11.97 -27.45
C LEU A 242 18.82 -12.82 -26.35
N PHE A 243 18.84 -14.16 -26.50
CA PHE A 243 18.38 -15.06 -25.42
C PHE A 243 19.30 -14.98 -24.20
N LEU A 244 20.61 -14.88 -24.40
CA LEU A 244 21.56 -14.67 -23.32
C LEU A 244 21.27 -13.34 -22.59
N LEU A 245 21.06 -12.23 -23.32
CA LEU A 245 20.72 -10.93 -22.76
C LEU A 245 19.40 -10.98 -22.00
N ALA A 246 18.37 -11.63 -22.54
CA ALA A 246 17.09 -11.81 -21.86
C ALA A 246 17.25 -12.65 -20.57
N GLY A 247 18.06 -13.71 -20.60
CA GLY A 247 18.40 -14.53 -19.44
C GLY A 247 19.13 -13.75 -18.34
N LEU A 248 20.13 -12.96 -18.71
CA LEU A 248 20.84 -12.08 -17.77
C LEU A 248 19.91 -11.02 -17.15
N GLY A 249 19.04 -10.43 -17.98
CA GLY A 249 18.02 -9.49 -17.52
C GLY A 249 17.03 -10.14 -16.53
N ALA A 250 16.56 -11.36 -16.83
CA ALA A 250 15.71 -12.13 -15.93
C ALA A 250 16.42 -12.50 -14.62
N ALA A 251 17.68 -12.93 -14.68
CA ALA A 251 18.49 -13.23 -13.50
C ALA A 251 18.66 -11.98 -12.61
N ALA A 252 18.99 -10.83 -13.21
CA ALA A 252 19.11 -9.56 -12.49
C ALA A 252 17.76 -9.16 -11.86
N TYR A 253 16.64 -9.33 -12.56
CA TYR A 253 15.30 -9.01 -12.09
C TYR A 253 14.84 -9.91 -10.93
N LEU A 254 15.22 -11.19 -10.96
CA LEU A 254 14.87 -12.17 -9.92
C LEU A 254 15.86 -12.18 -8.74
N ARG A 255 17.03 -11.55 -8.88
CA ARG A 255 18.09 -11.58 -7.85
C ARG A 255 17.60 -11.12 -6.48
N ARG A 256 16.83 -10.00 -6.43
CA ARG A 256 16.35 -9.44 -5.15
C ARG A 256 15.37 -10.37 -4.43
N PRO A 257 14.29 -10.90 -5.07
CA PRO A 257 13.40 -11.87 -4.44
C PRO A 257 14.12 -13.10 -3.90
N TYR A 258 15.02 -13.69 -4.69
CA TYR A 258 15.78 -14.86 -4.24
C TYR A 258 16.72 -14.55 -3.06
N ARG A 259 17.36 -13.39 -3.06
CA ARG A 259 18.18 -12.94 -1.93
C ARG A 259 17.36 -12.77 -0.65
N ARG A 260 16.15 -12.20 -0.73
CA ARG A 260 15.22 -12.06 0.40
C ARG A 260 14.74 -13.43 0.88
N LEU A 261 14.37 -14.32 -0.03
CA LEU A 261 14.01 -15.70 0.32
C LEU A 261 15.14 -16.42 1.04
N TRP A 262 16.37 -16.30 0.53
CA TRP A 262 17.55 -16.90 1.14
C TRP A 262 17.81 -16.40 2.56
N ARG A 263 17.64 -15.10 2.81
CA ARG A 263 17.80 -14.50 4.14
C ARG A 263 16.78 -15.02 5.15
N ARG A 264 15.55 -15.28 4.69
CA ARG A 264 14.43 -15.74 5.53
C ARG A 264 14.23 -17.25 5.53
N ARG A 265 15.12 -18.03 4.89
CA ARG A 265 14.94 -19.48 4.73
C ARG A 265 14.85 -20.25 6.05
N ALA A 266 15.48 -19.75 7.12
CA ALA A 266 15.44 -20.35 8.44
C ALA A 266 14.13 -20.08 9.19
N ASP A 267 13.37 -19.06 8.81
CA ASP A 267 12.13 -18.67 9.45
C ASP A 267 10.94 -19.55 9.01
N PHE A 268 11.13 -20.35 7.94
CA PHE A 268 10.06 -21.14 7.34
C PHE A 268 10.46 -22.58 7.07
N PRO A 269 9.49 -23.53 7.03
CA PRO A 269 9.76 -24.91 6.66
C PRO A 269 10.42 -25.03 5.27
N LEU A 270 11.39 -25.95 5.13
CA LEU A 270 12.10 -26.16 3.87
C LEU A 270 11.17 -26.37 2.66
N GLY A 271 10.07 -27.11 2.86
CA GLY A 271 9.08 -27.32 1.81
C GLY A 271 8.37 -26.03 1.35
N TRP A 272 8.20 -25.06 2.26
CA TRP A 272 7.66 -23.74 1.91
C TRP A 272 8.66 -22.92 1.13
N THR A 273 9.91 -22.91 1.57
CA THR A 273 11.00 -22.18 0.92
C THR A 273 11.24 -22.70 -0.50
N ALA A 274 11.25 -24.03 -0.70
CA ALA A 274 11.39 -24.65 -2.01
C ALA A 274 10.23 -24.30 -2.95
N ARG A 275 8.98 -24.41 -2.48
CA ARG A 275 7.79 -24.04 -3.26
C ARG A 275 7.77 -22.53 -3.57
N ALA A 276 8.12 -21.69 -2.61
CA ALA A 276 8.21 -20.24 -2.83
C ALA A 276 9.28 -19.91 -3.90
N ALA A 277 10.43 -20.59 -3.89
CA ALA A 277 11.47 -20.40 -4.90
C ALA A 277 10.97 -20.68 -6.33
N VAL A 278 10.19 -21.74 -6.51
CA VAL A 278 9.57 -22.08 -7.82
C VAL A 278 8.50 -21.04 -8.21
N LEU A 279 7.76 -20.50 -7.22
CA LEU A 279 6.68 -19.55 -7.47
C LEU A 279 7.17 -18.12 -7.78
N ILE A 280 8.36 -17.72 -7.35
CA ILE A 280 8.89 -16.35 -7.54
C ILE A 280 8.82 -15.87 -9.01
N PRO A 281 9.32 -16.62 -10.01
CA PRO A 281 9.20 -16.20 -11.41
C PRO A 281 7.75 -16.05 -11.87
N LEU A 282 6.88 -16.97 -11.46
CA LEU A 282 5.45 -16.93 -11.79
C LEU A 282 4.78 -15.69 -11.18
N VAL A 283 5.07 -15.39 -9.92
CA VAL A 283 4.57 -14.17 -9.24
C VAL A 283 5.00 -12.90 -9.99
N ARG A 284 6.26 -12.85 -10.47
CA ARG A 284 6.73 -11.73 -11.29
C ARG A 284 5.95 -11.59 -12.58
N LEU A 285 5.80 -12.67 -13.32
CA LEU A 285 5.06 -12.69 -14.60
C LEU A 285 3.59 -12.27 -14.41
N ILE A 286 2.91 -12.84 -13.41
CA ILE A 286 1.53 -12.48 -13.10
C ILE A 286 1.43 -11.00 -12.71
N GLY A 287 2.33 -10.52 -11.84
CA GLY A 287 2.33 -9.13 -11.39
C GLY A 287 2.59 -8.13 -12.54
N ASP A 288 3.51 -8.46 -13.44
CA ASP A 288 3.80 -7.62 -14.61
C ASP A 288 2.68 -7.67 -15.64
N GLY A 289 2.11 -8.85 -15.92
CA GLY A 289 0.93 -8.99 -16.78
C GLY A 289 -0.27 -8.22 -16.26
N ALA A 290 -0.54 -8.29 -14.96
CA ALA A 290 -1.59 -7.51 -14.30
C ALA A 290 -1.38 -5.98 -14.45
N LYS A 291 -0.12 -5.53 -14.35
CA LYS A 291 0.23 -4.11 -14.52
C LYS A 291 0.13 -3.66 -15.98
N LEU A 292 0.54 -4.51 -16.95
CA LEU A 292 0.36 -4.25 -18.36
C LEU A 292 -1.12 -4.05 -18.73
N ALA A 293 -2.00 -4.85 -18.15
CA ALA A 293 -3.44 -4.72 -18.36
C ALA A 293 -4.06 -3.53 -17.62
N GLY A 294 -3.65 -3.29 -16.37
CA GLY A 294 -4.27 -2.27 -15.52
C GLY A 294 -3.91 -0.83 -15.87
N TYR A 295 -2.63 -0.57 -16.18
CA TYR A 295 -2.17 0.79 -16.45
C TYR A 295 -2.88 1.49 -17.62
N PRO A 296 -3.07 0.85 -18.79
CA PRO A 296 -3.82 1.46 -19.89
C PRO A 296 -5.28 1.80 -19.55
N VAL A 297 -5.93 0.95 -18.74
CA VAL A 297 -7.30 1.22 -18.30
C VAL A 297 -7.37 2.51 -17.48
N GLY A 298 -6.42 2.71 -16.55
CA GLY A 298 -6.32 3.94 -15.79
C GLY A 298 -5.97 5.15 -16.65
N LEU A 299 -5.04 4.98 -17.60
CA LEU A 299 -4.64 6.01 -18.53
C LEU A 299 -5.82 6.47 -19.43
N LEU A 300 -6.60 5.51 -19.94
CA LEU A 300 -7.77 5.80 -20.77
C LEU A 300 -8.85 6.55 -19.97
N TRP A 301 -9.12 6.12 -18.71
CA TRP A 301 -10.02 6.84 -17.82
C TRP A 301 -9.58 8.29 -17.62
N ARG A 302 -8.28 8.54 -17.35
CA ARG A 302 -7.73 9.89 -17.19
C ARG A 302 -7.85 10.70 -18.48
N ALA A 303 -7.51 10.11 -19.63
CA ALA A 303 -7.57 10.75 -20.92
C ALA A 303 -8.99 11.26 -21.24
N ARG A 304 -10.01 10.42 -20.98
CA ARG A 304 -11.41 10.77 -21.22
C ARG A 304 -11.94 11.85 -20.29
N ARG A 305 -11.47 11.86 -19.02
CA ARG A 305 -12.04 12.75 -18.00
C ARG A 305 -11.29 14.08 -17.86
N TYR A 306 -9.97 14.09 -18.07
CA TYR A 306 -9.10 15.24 -17.79
C TYR A 306 -8.13 15.56 -18.92
N GLY A 307 -8.01 14.71 -19.92
CA GLY A 307 -6.93 14.76 -20.90
C GLY A 307 -5.63 14.16 -20.35
N LEU A 308 -4.74 13.72 -21.25
CA LEU A 308 -3.49 13.04 -20.88
C LEU A 308 -2.47 13.93 -20.14
N ARG A 309 -2.54 15.25 -20.32
CA ARG A 309 -1.60 16.20 -19.70
C ARG A 309 -1.84 16.40 -18.21
N ARG A 310 -3.08 16.21 -17.72
CA ARG A 310 -3.40 16.35 -16.31
C ARG A 310 -3.01 15.09 -15.54
N THR A 311 -2.38 15.29 -14.40
CA THR A 311 -1.95 14.23 -13.47
C THR A 311 -2.41 14.57 -12.06
N TRP A 312 -2.07 13.74 -11.07
CA TRP A 312 -2.34 14.00 -9.66
C TRP A 312 -1.93 15.43 -9.21
N ARG A 313 -0.98 16.06 -9.90
CA ARG A 313 -0.49 17.42 -9.59
C ARG A 313 -1.49 18.53 -9.90
N SER A 314 -2.41 18.29 -10.81
CA SER A 314 -3.36 19.29 -11.33
C SER A 314 -4.84 18.85 -11.20
N ILE A 315 -5.11 17.63 -10.77
CA ILE A 315 -6.46 17.15 -10.50
C ILE A 315 -6.81 17.52 -9.05
N PRO A 316 -7.93 18.24 -8.80
CA PRO A 316 -8.34 18.61 -7.45
C PRO A 316 -8.69 17.39 -6.60
N GLU A 317 -8.76 17.54 -5.28
CA GLU A 317 -9.01 16.46 -4.33
C GLU A 317 -10.41 15.89 -4.46
N ARG A 318 -11.41 16.76 -4.59
CA ARG A 318 -12.78 16.39 -4.90
C ARG A 318 -13.07 16.64 -6.36
N LEU A 319 -13.71 15.69 -6.99
CA LEU A 319 -14.21 15.87 -8.32
C LEU A 319 -15.44 16.79 -8.28
N PRO A 320 -15.56 17.73 -9.22
CA PRO A 320 -16.88 18.31 -9.49
C PRO A 320 -17.83 17.17 -9.90
N PRO A 321 -19.11 17.25 -9.58
CA PRO A 321 -20.09 16.28 -10.04
C PRO A 321 -19.98 16.11 -11.56
N PRO A 322 -20.27 14.92 -12.11
CA PRO A 322 -20.25 14.72 -13.55
C PRO A 322 -21.21 15.74 -14.19
N PRO A 323 -20.83 16.34 -15.32
CA PRO A 323 -21.73 17.25 -16.02
C PRO A 323 -23.00 16.48 -16.42
N GLY A 324 -24.15 16.88 -15.90
CA GLY A 324 -25.46 16.33 -16.27
C GLY A 324 -26.11 15.36 -15.28
N VAL A 325 -25.91 15.53 -13.98
CA VAL A 325 -26.83 14.97 -12.95
C VAL A 325 -27.48 16.11 -12.22
#